data_e806fdc32ad23ae2e1a741b9b8809d59
#
_entry.id   e806fdc32ad23ae2e1a741b9b8809d59
#
_cell.length_a   1.000
_cell.length_b   1.000
_cell.length_c   1.000
_cell.angle_alpha   90.00
_cell.angle_beta   90.00
_cell.angle_gamma   90.00
#
_symmetry.space_group_name_H-M   'P 1'
#
loop_
_entity.id
_entity.type
_entity.pdbx_description
1 polymer ?
#
loop_
_entity_poly.entity_id
_entity_poly.type
_entity_poly.pdbx_seq_one_letter_code
_entity_poly.pdbx_strand_id
1 'polypeptide(L)'
;MKTCIIYHSETGTTRHVAQHLASACGDPRLIEVSDRGDYLPLTQFLTRCKKARGEEMTPIEPSTIDVTGYDIIILGSPVWAFKPTPVIHAAIDALKGCEEKTTVGFFTHGGMPGTSEETFSQWCIARGMQIAGTMAIHMKDIENEKKTKELAAVVNAAIRGQ
;
A
#
# COMPACT_ATOMS: atom_id res chain seq x y z
N MET A 1 -9.13 5.14 -17.99
CA MET A 1 -9.27 5.09 -16.53
C MET A 1 -8.05 5.69 -15.88
N LYS A 2 -8.25 6.53 -14.87
CA LYS A 2 -7.17 7.18 -14.12
C LYS A 2 -6.80 6.35 -12.90
N THR A 3 -5.54 6.04 -12.76
CA THR A 3 -5.01 5.22 -11.67
C THR A 3 -4.03 6.04 -10.82
N CYS A 4 -4.01 5.83 -9.53
CA CYS A 4 -2.95 6.31 -8.64
C CYS A 4 -2.37 5.16 -7.81
N ILE A 5 -1.10 5.26 -7.48
CA ILE A 5 -0.39 4.34 -6.58
C ILE A 5 0.04 5.13 -5.36
N ILE A 6 -0.47 4.74 -4.20
CA ILE A 6 -0.16 5.32 -2.90
C ILE A 6 0.63 4.26 -2.13
N TYR A 7 1.80 4.61 -1.63
CA TYR A 7 2.63 3.62 -0.96
C TYR A 7 3.47 4.22 0.16
N HIS A 8 3.81 3.37 1.13
CA HIS A 8 4.84 3.63 2.11
C HIS A 8 6.07 2.76 1.83
N SER A 9 7.26 3.34 1.95
CA SER A 9 8.51 2.61 1.77
C SER A 9 9.57 3.07 2.75
N GLU A 10 10.08 2.15 3.57
CA GLU A 10 11.11 2.43 4.56
C GLU A 10 12.52 2.29 3.98
N THR A 11 12.76 1.16 3.30
CA THR A 11 14.10 0.79 2.78
C THR A 11 14.22 0.95 1.27
N GLY A 12 13.17 1.41 0.59
CA GLY A 12 13.12 1.54 -0.86
C GLY A 12 12.51 0.34 -1.59
N THR A 13 12.30 -0.79 -0.93
CA THR A 13 11.78 -2.02 -1.54
C THR A 13 10.36 -1.83 -2.10
N THR A 14 9.45 -1.31 -1.31
CA THR A 14 8.06 -1.04 -1.74
C THR A 14 8.02 0.04 -2.83
N ARG A 15 8.88 1.07 -2.72
CA ARG A 15 9.06 2.10 -3.77
C ARG A 15 9.48 1.49 -5.09
N HIS A 16 10.43 0.56 -5.08
CA HIS A 16 10.88 -0.13 -6.28
C HIS A 16 9.72 -0.86 -6.99
N VAL A 17 8.93 -1.63 -6.24
CA VAL A 17 7.73 -2.30 -6.78
C VAL A 17 6.72 -1.29 -7.32
N ALA A 18 6.46 -0.19 -6.61
CA ALA A 18 5.52 0.85 -7.04
C ALA A 18 5.96 1.51 -8.36
N GLN A 19 7.25 1.79 -8.53
CA GLN A 19 7.81 2.38 -9.75
C GLN A 19 7.73 1.43 -10.95
N HIS A 20 8.07 0.14 -10.75
CA HIS A 20 7.94 -0.87 -11.80
C HIS A 20 6.48 -1.08 -12.21
N LEU A 21 5.57 -1.10 -11.23
CA LEU A 21 4.14 -1.20 -11.50
C LEU A 21 3.62 0.02 -12.26
N ALA A 22 4.07 1.22 -11.92
CA ALA A 22 3.72 2.45 -12.63
C ALA A 22 4.09 2.36 -14.11
N SER A 23 5.32 1.94 -14.41
CA SER A 23 5.78 1.78 -15.78
C SER A 23 4.96 0.74 -16.59
N ALA A 24 4.46 -0.30 -15.91
CA ALA A 24 3.66 -1.36 -16.53
C ALA A 24 2.16 -1.00 -16.70
N CYS A 25 1.66 0.00 -15.97
CA CYS A 25 0.24 0.38 -15.91
C CYS A 25 -0.06 1.76 -16.55
N GLY A 26 0.80 2.26 -17.42
CA GLY A 26 0.55 3.52 -18.15
C GLY A 26 0.87 4.77 -17.35
N ASP A 27 1.89 4.71 -16.49
CA ASP A 27 2.44 5.81 -15.72
C ASP A 27 1.41 6.52 -14.80
N PRO A 28 0.77 5.79 -13.89
CA PRO A 28 -0.15 6.37 -12.91
C PRO A 28 0.56 7.33 -11.97
N ARG A 29 -0.18 8.24 -11.34
CA ARG A 29 0.40 9.12 -10.32
C ARG A 29 0.91 8.31 -9.11
N LEU A 30 2.15 8.53 -8.76
CA LEU A 30 2.78 7.98 -7.55
C LEU A 30 2.67 8.96 -6.38
N ILE A 31 2.22 8.48 -5.23
CA ILE A 31 2.13 9.23 -3.97
C ILE A 31 2.82 8.41 -2.89
N GLU A 32 3.98 8.85 -2.47
CA GLU A 32 4.67 8.26 -1.33
C GLU A 32 4.16 8.88 -0.02
N VAL A 33 3.82 8.04 0.93
CA VAL A 33 3.38 8.45 2.26
C VAL A 33 4.45 8.14 3.27
N SER A 34 4.82 9.13 4.08
CA SER A 34 5.83 9.00 5.12
C SER A 34 5.25 9.23 6.51
N ASP A 35 5.88 8.62 7.51
CA ASP A 35 5.62 8.87 8.92
C ASP A 35 6.25 10.20 9.33
N ARG A 36 5.48 11.07 9.98
CA ARG A 36 5.94 12.34 10.56
C ARG A 36 6.41 12.23 12.02
N GLY A 37 6.36 11.04 12.61
CA GLY A 37 6.76 10.86 14.00
C GLY A 37 8.25 11.06 14.23
N ASP A 38 8.60 11.91 15.20
CA ASP A 38 9.98 12.08 15.69
C ASP A 38 10.34 10.89 16.58
N TYR A 39 10.88 9.84 16.00
CA TYR A 39 11.35 8.68 16.74
C TYR A 39 12.87 8.70 16.92
N LEU A 40 13.33 8.40 18.14
CA LEU A 40 14.75 8.17 18.37
C LEU A 40 15.21 6.93 17.58
N PRO A 41 16.37 6.97 16.89
CA PRO A 41 16.78 5.89 15.96
C PRO A 41 16.81 4.49 16.58
N LEU A 42 17.19 4.36 17.84
CA LEU A 42 17.35 3.08 18.52
C LEU A 42 16.02 2.43 18.95
N THR A 43 14.96 3.22 19.17
CA THR A 43 13.64 2.74 19.61
C THR A 43 12.64 2.67 18.45
N GLN A 44 13.01 3.21 17.31
CA GLN A 44 12.13 3.41 16.16
C GLN A 44 11.45 2.12 15.69
N PHE A 45 12.23 1.05 15.53
CA PHE A 45 11.69 -0.24 15.09
C PHE A 45 10.69 -0.84 16.09
N LEU A 46 11.03 -0.84 17.39
CA LEU A 46 10.15 -1.39 18.44
C LEU A 46 8.86 -0.57 18.59
N THR A 47 8.97 0.75 18.49
CA THR A 47 7.80 1.64 18.58
C THR A 47 6.89 1.45 17.37
N ARG A 48 7.44 1.31 16.17
CA ARG A 48 6.68 1.07 14.95
C ARG A 48 5.97 -0.28 14.96
N CYS A 49 6.63 -1.34 15.45
CA CYS A 49 5.99 -2.65 15.63
C CYS A 49 4.88 -2.63 16.68
N LYS A 50 5.03 -1.87 17.78
CA LYS A 50 3.98 -1.68 18.78
C LYS A 50 2.77 -0.94 18.19
N LYS A 51 2.99 0.15 17.45
CA LYS A 51 1.92 0.88 16.75
C LYS A 51 1.19 -0.01 15.74
N ALA A 52 1.91 -0.83 14.97
CA ALA A 52 1.32 -1.78 14.04
C ALA A 52 0.38 -2.80 14.73
N ARG A 53 0.65 -3.14 15.99
CA ARG A 53 -0.18 -4.03 16.80
C ARG A 53 -1.32 -3.32 17.52
N GLY A 54 -1.12 -2.05 17.90
CA GLY A 54 -2.02 -1.28 18.78
C GLY A 54 -3.06 -0.43 18.07
N GLU A 55 -3.08 -0.41 16.71
CA GLU A 55 -4.01 0.40 15.91
C GLU A 55 -3.96 1.92 16.20
N GLU A 56 -2.85 2.40 16.79
CA GLU A 56 -2.66 3.82 17.02
C GLU A 56 -2.49 4.57 15.71
N MET A 57 -3.22 5.69 15.57
CA MET A 57 -3.09 6.58 14.40
C MET A 57 -1.68 7.18 14.34
N THR A 58 -1.05 7.05 13.18
CA THR A 58 0.28 7.59 12.90
C THR A 58 0.14 8.90 12.12
N PRO A 59 0.79 10.00 12.55
CA PRO A 59 0.81 11.22 11.76
C PRO A 59 1.58 10.98 10.45
N ILE A 60 0.97 11.33 9.33
CA ILE A 60 1.52 11.09 8.00
C ILE A 60 1.68 12.36 7.17
N GLU A 61 2.55 12.27 6.17
CA GLU A 61 2.70 13.25 5.09
C GLU A 61 2.55 12.55 3.73
N PRO A 62 1.64 13.00 2.83
CA PRO A 62 0.64 14.06 3.05
C PRO A 62 -0.46 13.66 4.04
N SER A 63 -0.95 14.61 4.83
CA SER A 63 -1.99 14.37 5.86
C SER A 63 -3.40 14.16 5.30
N THR A 64 -3.59 14.44 4.02
CA THR A 64 -4.84 14.24 3.27
C THR A 64 -4.50 13.86 1.85
N ILE A 65 -5.21 12.87 1.31
CA ILE A 65 -4.98 12.34 -0.04
C ILE A 65 -6.31 12.35 -0.79
N ASP A 66 -6.46 13.29 -1.73
CA ASP A 66 -7.65 13.36 -2.57
C ASP A 66 -7.53 12.40 -3.77
N VAL A 67 -8.42 11.42 -3.80
CA VAL A 67 -8.51 10.40 -4.86
C VAL A 67 -9.80 10.49 -5.67
N THR A 68 -10.56 11.55 -5.53
CA THR A 68 -11.84 11.76 -6.24
C THR A 68 -11.69 11.62 -7.76
N GLY A 69 -10.58 12.10 -8.32
CA GLY A 69 -10.31 12.08 -9.76
C GLY A 69 -9.77 10.77 -10.33
N TYR A 70 -9.67 9.71 -9.51
CA TYR A 70 -9.14 8.41 -9.93
C TYR A 70 -10.23 7.35 -9.91
N ASP A 71 -10.11 6.37 -10.79
CA ASP A 71 -11.02 5.22 -10.90
C ASP A 71 -10.48 4.03 -10.10
N ILE A 72 -9.16 3.86 -10.10
CA ILE A 72 -8.45 2.77 -9.43
C ILE A 72 -7.40 3.31 -8.47
N ILE A 73 -7.39 2.78 -7.26
CA ILE A 73 -6.42 3.09 -6.21
C ILE A 73 -5.56 1.86 -5.96
N ILE A 74 -4.26 2.01 -6.08
CA ILE A 74 -3.30 0.95 -5.73
C ILE A 74 -2.61 1.37 -4.44
N LEU A 75 -2.58 0.49 -3.45
CA LEU A 75 -1.99 0.76 -2.14
C LEU A 75 -0.86 -0.23 -1.86
N GLY A 76 0.32 0.29 -1.55
CA GLY A 76 1.52 -0.49 -1.29
C GLY A 76 2.10 -0.29 0.11
N SER A 77 2.45 -1.38 0.79
CA SER A 77 2.99 -1.34 2.16
C SER A 77 4.08 -2.38 2.38
N PRO A 78 5.13 -2.06 3.15
CA PRO A 78 5.91 -3.12 3.77
C PRO A 78 5.09 -3.86 4.84
N VAL A 79 5.48 -5.09 5.14
CA VAL A 79 4.89 -5.88 6.24
C VAL A 79 5.71 -5.68 7.51
N TRP A 80 5.08 -5.18 8.57
CA TRP A 80 5.65 -5.07 9.91
C TRP A 80 4.81 -5.87 10.91
N ALA A 81 5.45 -6.70 11.69
CA ALA A 81 4.77 -7.53 12.68
C ALA A 81 3.54 -8.27 12.10
N PHE A 82 3.71 -8.84 10.90
CA PHE A 82 2.70 -9.64 10.17
C PHE A 82 1.48 -8.87 9.66
N LYS A 83 1.52 -7.53 9.66
CA LYS A 83 0.45 -6.63 9.17
C LYS A 83 1.01 -5.57 8.24
N PRO A 84 0.18 -4.87 7.46
CA PRO A 84 0.60 -3.65 6.78
C PRO A 84 1.00 -2.59 7.80
N THR A 85 1.82 -1.62 7.38
CA THR A 85 2.32 -0.59 8.30
C THR A 85 1.21 0.34 8.80
N PRO A 86 1.35 0.92 10.03
CA PRO A 86 0.45 1.95 10.52
C PRO A 86 0.37 3.17 9.60
N VAL A 87 1.44 3.45 8.86
CA VAL A 87 1.49 4.54 7.88
C VAL A 87 0.48 4.33 6.77
N ILE A 88 0.39 3.11 6.21
CA ILE A 88 -0.59 2.83 5.16
C ILE A 88 -2.02 2.78 5.70
N HIS A 89 -2.23 2.34 6.95
CA HIS A 89 -3.53 2.44 7.61
C HIS A 89 -3.97 3.90 7.73
N ALA A 90 -3.10 4.77 8.25
CA ALA A 90 -3.36 6.20 8.34
C ALA A 90 -3.58 6.85 6.94
N ALA A 91 -2.88 6.37 5.91
CA ALA A 91 -3.10 6.82 4.54
C ALA A 91 -4.50 6.44 4.03
N ILE A 92 -4.97 5.23 4.31
CA ILE A 92 -6.33 4.77 3.97
C ILE A 92 -7.37 5.66 4.65
N ASP A 93 -7.17 5.99 5.93
CA ASP A 93 -8.07 6.89 6.67
C ASP A 93 -8.04 8.33 6.15
N ALA A 94 -6.90 8.77 5.61
CA ALA A 94 -6.71 10.10 5.04
C ALA A 94 -7.25 10.27 3.60
N LEU A 95 -7.73 9.18 2.97
CA LEU A 95 -8.31 9.23 1.62
C LEU A 95 -9.61 10.02 1.60
N LYS A 96 -9.76 10.89 0.60
CA LYS A 96 -11.02 11.58 0.28
C LYS A 96 -11.54 11.11 -1.08
N GLY A 97 -12.82 10.77 -1.13
CA GLY A 97 -13.49 10.31 -2.35
C GLY A 97 -13.04 8.91 -2.78
N CYS A 98 -12.76 8.03 -1.82
CA CYS A 98 -12.35 6.65 -2.06
C CYS A 98 -13.52 5.65 -2.10
N GLU A 99 -14.70 6.07 -1.70
CA GLU A 99 -15.90 5.23 -1.65
C GLU A 99 -16.20 4.66 -3.05
N GLU A 100 -16.54 3.38 -3.09
CA GLU A 100 -16.84 2.58 -4.31
C GLU A 100 -15.68 2.46 -5.31
N LYS A 101 -14.48 3.02 -4.98
CA LYS A 101 -13.30 2.88 -5.86
C LYS A 101 -12.75 1.47 -5.84
N THR A 102 -12.37 1.00 -7.02
CA THR A 102 -11.65 -0.26 -7.18
C THR A 102 -10.25 -0.13 -6.61
N THR A 103 -9.88 -1.08 -5.74
CA THR A 103 -8.62 -1.02 -5.00
C THR A 103 -7.82 -2.31 -5.16
N VAL A 104 -6.52 -2.17 -5.36
CA VAL A 104 -5.54 -3.27 -5.39
C VAL A 104 -4.49 -3.03 -4.31
N GLY A 105 -4.16 -4.06 -3.53
CA GLY A 105 -3.13 -4.01 -2.49
C GLY A 105 -1.88 -4.80 -2.85
N PHE A 106 -0.69 -4.30 -2.48
CA PHE A 106 0.52 -5.10 -2.53
C PHE A 106 1.40 -4.90 -1.28
N PHE A 107 2.06 -5.99 -0.85
CA PHE A 107 2.79 -6.02 0.41
C PHE A 107 4.17 -6.64 0.21
N THR A 108 5.23 -5.88 0.54
CA THR A 108 6.60 -6.37 0.45
C THR A 108 7.05 -6.91 1.80
N HIS A 109 7.66 -8.09 1.82
CA HIS A 109 8.10 -8.74 3.06
C HIS A 109 9.40 -9.51 2.87
N GLY A 110 10.18 -9.61 3.96
CA GLY A 110 11.42 -10.40 4.00
C GLY A 110 11.27 -11.78 4.65
N GLY A 111 10.12 -12.07 5.22
CA GLY A 111 9.81 -13.32 5.91
C GLY A 111 8.43 -13.83 5.53
N MET A 112 7.46 -13.65 6.45
CA MET A 112 6.07 -14.07 6.24
C MET A 112 5.14 -12.85 6.11
N PRO A 113 4.17 -12.87 5.17
CA PRO A 113 3.23 -11.77 5.01
C PRO A 113 2.20 -11.69 6.14
N GLY A 114 2.03 -12.74 6.91
CA GLY A 114 1.05 -12.82 8.00
C GLY A 114 -0.38 -12.61 7.52
N THR A 115 -1.11 -11.73 8.21
CA THR A 115 -2.49 -11.35 7.89
C THR A 115 -2.58 -10.06 7.06
N SER A 116 -1.50 -9.68 6.36
CA SER A 116 -1.41 -8.37 5.69
C SER A 116 -2.52 -8.15 4.67
N GLU A 117 -2.81 -9.14 3.83
CA GLU A 117 -3.83 -9.03 2.79
C GLU A 117 -5.24 -8.95 3.37
N GLU A 118 -5.53 -9.76 4.40
CA GLU A 118 -6.82 -9.74 5.09
C GLU A 118 -7.04 -8.44 5.86
N THR A 119 -6.06 -8.03 6.66
CA THR A 119 -6.10 -6.79 7.44
C THR A 119 -6.30 -5.57 6.54
N PHE A 120 -5.56 -5.49 5.45
CA PHE A 120 -5.70 -4.43 4.45
C PHE A 120 -7.11 -4.41 3.83
N SER A 121 -7.60 -5.57 3.44
CA SER A 121 -8.94 -5.68 2.84
C SER A 121 -10.02 -5.18 3.81
N GLN A 122 -9.93 -5.54 5.09
CA GLN A 122 -10.83 -5.05 6.13
C GLN A 122 -10.81 -3.52 6.25
N TRP A 123 -9.62 -2.90 6.26
CA TRP A 123 -9.48 -1.44 6.33
C TRP A 123 -10.10 -0.74 5.12
N CYS A 124 -9.84 -1.25 3.92
CA CYS A 124 -10.39 -0.67 2.69
C CYS A 124 -11.92 -0.83 2.60
N ILE A 125 -12.44 -2.00 2.95
CA ILE A 125 -13.89 -2.26 2.97
C ILE A 125 -14.60 -1.36 3.98
N ALA A 126 -14.01 -1.13 5.15
CA ALA A 126 -14.54 -0.19 6.15
C ALA A 126 -14.64 1.24 5.61
N ARG A 127 -13.86 1.62 4.61
CA ARG A 127 -13.91 2.88 3.88
C ARG A 127 -14.77 2.86 2.62
N GLY A 128 -15.54 1.77 2.41
CA GLY A 128 -16.43 1.63 1.26
C GLY A 128 -15.72 1.32 -0.07
N MET A 129 -14.44 0.96 -0.04
CA MET A 129 -13.69 0.60 -1.26
C MET A 129 -13.94 -0.85 -1.67
N GLN A 130 -13.78 -1.15 -2.97
CA GLN A 130 -13.98 -2.47 -3.55
C GLN A 130 -12.62 -3.12 -3.85
N ILE A 131 -12.32 -4.25 -3.22
CA ILE A 131 -11.05 -4.95 -3.42
C ILE A 131 -11.11 -5.79 -4.70
N ALA A 132 -10.28 -5.45 -5.67
CA ALA A 132 -10.11 -6.23 -6.91
C ALA A 132 -9.02 -7.30 -6.80
N GLY A 133 -8.07 -7.12 -5.87
CA GLY A 133 -7.03 -8.10 -5.60
C GLY A 133 -5.99 -7.60 -4.62
N THR A 134 -5.26 -8.55 -4.03
CA THR A 134 -4.12 -8.30 -3.15
C THR A 134 -2.97 -9.22 -3.52
N MET A 135 -1.74 -8.82 -3.22
CA MET A 135 -0.57 -9.64 -3.47
C MET A 135 0.56 -9.37 -2.47
N ALA A 136 1.01 -10.42 -1.79
CA ALA A 136 2.23 -10.40 -1.00
C ALA A 136 3.44 -10.74 -1.88
N ILE A 137 4.49 -9.93 -1.80
CA ILE A 137 5.70 -10.06 -2.62
C ILE A 137 6.91 -10.22 -1.69
N HIS A 138 7.54 -11.37 -1.75
CA HIS A 138 8.76 -11.61 -1.01
C HIS A 138 9.93 -10.82 -1.63
N MET A 139 10.80 -10.25 -0.81
CA MET A 139 11.95 -9.43 -1.27
C MET A 139 12.83 -10.14 -2.28
N LYS A 140 12.98 -11.48 -2.18
CA LYS A 140 13.73 -12.30 -3.14
C LYS A 140 13.11 -12.35 -4.54
N ASP A 141 11.80 -12.09 -4.65
CA ASP A 141 11.06 -12.16 -5.92
C ASP A 141 11.00 -10.80 -6.64
N ILE A 142 11.52 -9.74 -6.01
CA ILE A 142 11.48 -8.38 -6.56
C ILE A 142 12.47 -8.23 -7.72
N GLU A 143 13.68 -8.78 -7.60
CA GLU A 143 14.73 -8.65 -8.61
C GLU A 143 14.38 -9.33 -9.95
N ASN A 144 13.59 -10.41 -9.91
CA ASN A 144 13.22 -11.13 -11.13
C ASN A 144 11.95 -10.58 -11.82
N GLU A 145 11.35 -9.53 -11.25
CA GLU A 145 10.16 -8.84 -11.74
C GLU A 145 8.91 -9.74 -11.99
N LYS A 146 9.00 -11.04 -11.76
CA LYS A 146 7.89 -11.97 -12.05
C LYS A 146 6.63 -11.59 -11.27
N LYS A 147 6.78 -11.37 -9.97
CA LYS A 147 5.66 -10.98 -9.09
C LYS A 147 5.12 -9.59 -9.41
N THR A 148 5.98 -8.66 -9.82
CA THR A 148 5.56 -7.34 -10.25
C THR A 148 4.76 -7.39 -11.55
N LYS A 149 5.12 -8.28 -12.48
CA LYS A 149 4.35 -8.54 -13.71
C LYS A 149 3.01 -9.21 -13.42
N GLU A 150 2.97 -10.17 -12.48
CA GLU A 150 1.71 -10.76 -12.00
C GLU A 150 0.80 -9.70 -11.38
N LEU A 151 1.34 -8.81 -10.54
CA LEU A 151 0.61 -7.70 -9.94
C LEU A 151 0.08 -6.73 -11.01
N ALA A 152 0.90 -6.38 -12.00
CA ALA A 152 0.47 -5.56 -13.13
C ALA A 152 -0.68 -6.22 -13.92
N ALA A 153 -0.68 -7.53 -14.06
CA ALA A 153 -1.78 -8.26 -14.67
C ALA A 153 -3.08 -8.15 -13.85
N VAL A 154 -3.01 -8.22 -12.52
CA VAL A 154 -4.16 -8.00 -11.62
C VAL A 154 -4.71 -6.58 -11.79
N VAL A 155 -3.85 -5.57 -11.80
CA VAL A 155 -4.26 -4.17 -12.01
C VAL A 155 -4.91 -3.99 -13.39
N ASN A 156 -4.30 -4.52 -14.43
CA ASN A 156 -4.83 -4.42 -15.79
C ASN A 156 -6.16 -5.17 -15.94
N ALA A 157 -6.37 -6.28 -15.23
CA ALA A 157 -7.65 -6.97 -15.19
C ALA A 157 -8.72 -6.12 -14.49
N ALA A 158 -8.37 -5.46 -13.39
CA ALA A 158 -9.26 -4.51 -12.70
C ALA A 158 -9.65 -3.33 -13.58
N ILE A 159 -8.72 -2.81 -14.41
CA ILE A 159 -8.99 -1.75 -15.39
C ILE A 159 -10.01 -2.20 -16.46
N ARG A 160 -9.97 -3.47 -16.87
CA ARG A 160 -10.82 -4.01 -17.97
C ARG A 160 -12.17 -4.52 -17.48
N GLY A 161 -12.27 -4.86 -16.18
CA GLY A 161 -13.45 -5.50 -15.60
C GLY A 161 -14.55 -4.53 -15.12
N GLN A 162 -14.31 -3.24 -15.27
CA GLN A 162 -15.30 -2.18 -15.06
C GLN A 162 -15.83 -1.71 -16.43
#